data_1b24b2d0fa8f0b031467edd0774be826
#
_entry.id   1b24b2d0fa8f0b031467edd0774be826
#
_cell.length_a   1.000
_cell.length_b   1.000
_cell.length_c   1.000
_cell.angle_alpha   90.00
_cell.angle_beta   90.00
_cell.angle_gamma   90.00
#
_symmetry.space_group_name_H-M   'P 1'
#
loop_
_entity.id
_entity.type
_entity.pdbx_description
1 polymer ?
#
loop_
_entity_poly.entity_id
_entity_poly.type
_entity_poly.pdbx_seq_one_letter_code
_entity_poly.pdbx_strand_id
1 'polypeptide(L)'
;PRGRASSAGGLTSGGISFAFVDMDPNYEKLAGVLTGFSTDLKKGERVLIDAFDIPDGMVLALIRAVRACGAVPFVNLQQARINRELYKVIDPGQFEAQASWELSRIEKMDAYIALRGSDNIFEMSDVAPAKVSQVMRAMKPVLDHRVNQTKWVILRWPTPAMAQQAMMSTECFEDFFFRVCTQDYGRMSEGMKALEARMAAADQVELKGPKTDLRFSIKDIPAVACGGRYNIPDGEVFSCPVRDSVEGEIIYNAPTVYQGVSFDRIHLKFKKGKIVEASGSNSARLNEILDADEGAR
;
A
#
# COMPACT_ATOMS: atom_id res chain seq x y z
N PRO A 1 67.97 -35.56 27.95
CA PRO A 1 67.85 -36.40 26.77
C PRO A 1 66.44 -36.41 26.23
N ARG A 2 66.43 -35.89 25.04
CA ARG A 2 65.76 -36.46 23.88
C ARG A 2 64.24 -36.67 23.88
N GLY A 3 63.60 -36.05 22.92
CA GLY A 3 62.41 -36.54 22.23
C GLY A 3 61.70 -35.44 21.42
N ARG A 4 62.16 -35.21 20.19
CA ARG A 4 61.38 -34.53 19.17
C ARG A 4 60.25 -35.43 18.73
N ALA A 5 58.98 -34.90 18.66
CA ALA A 5 57.95 -35.42 17.82
C ALA A 5 57.28 -34.22 17.12
N SER A 6 57.43 -34.23 15.83
CA SER A 6 56.69 -33.42 14.83
C SER A 6 55.22 -33.83 14.83
N SER A 7 54.32 -32.90 14.91
CA SER A 7 52.92 -33.15 14.53
C SER A 7 52.41 -32.03 13.64
N ALA A 8 51.96 -32.46 12.48
CA ALA A 8 51.43 -31.70 11.40
C ALA A 8 50.29 -30.77 11.83
N GLY A 9 50.39 -29.53 11.40
CA GLY A 9 49.30 -28.55 11.57
C GLY A 9 48.11 -28.89 10.67
N GLY A 10 47.03 -29.31 11.29
CA GLY A 10 45.72 -29.35 10.64
C GLY A 10 45.18 -27.92 10.54
N LEU A 11 45.01 -27.43 9.33
CA LEU A 11 44.24 -26.23 9.04
C LEU A 11 42.80 -26.52 9.38
N THR A 12 42.32 -26.06 10.54
CA THR A 12 40.88 -26.00 10.85
C THR A 12 40.28 -24.85 10.03
N SER A 13 39.40 -25.19 9.11
CA SER A 13 38.53 -24.25 8.43
C SER A 13 37.74 -23.48 9.48
N GLY A 14 38.10 -22.22 9.71
CA GLY A 14 37.31 -21.30 10.53
C GLY A 14 35.95 -21.09 9.88
N GLY A 15 34.98 -21.85 10.32
CA GLY A 15 33.57 -21.58 9.99
C GLY A 15 33.21 -20.22 10.57
N ILE A 16 32.91 -19.25 9.71
CA ILE A 16 32.29 -18.01 10.14
C ILE A 16 30.91 -18.38 10.67
N SER A 17 30.78 -18.46 12.00
CA SER A 17 29.49 -18.57 12.66
C SER A 17 28.78 -17.22 12.46
N PHE A 18 27.93 -17.14 11.48
CA PHE A 18 26.95 -16.05 11.43
C PHE A 18 26.02 -16.25 12.62
N ALA A 19 26.17 -15.41 13.64
CA ALA A 19 25.14 -15.28 14.66
C ALA A 19 23.84 -14.94 13.90
N PHE A 20 22.85 -15.84 13.98
CA PHE A 20 21.50 -15.53 13.53
C PHE A 20 21.04 -14.36 14.39
N VAL A 21 20.95 -13.19 13.79
CA VAL A 21 20.21 -12.08 14.40
C VAL A 21 18.79 -12.58 14.56
N ASP A 22 18.35 -12.72 15.80
CA ASP A 22 16.95 -13.08 16.10
C ASP A 22 16.06 -12.07 15.36
N MET A 23 15.26 -12.60 14.45
CA MET A 23 14.36 -11.77 13.64
C MET A 23 13.10 -11.51 14.42
N ASP A 24 12.55 -10.30 14.31
CA ASP A 24 11.25 -9.98 14.90
C ASP A 24 10.18 -10.97 14.38
N PRO A 25 9.51 -11.72 15.28
CA PRO A 25 8.48 -12.67 14.88
C PRO A 25 7.33 -12.04 14.07
N ASN A 26 7.06 -10.75 14.27
CA ASN A 26 6.04 -10.04 13.49
C ASN A 26 6.48 -9.84 12.04
N TYR A 27 7.78 -9.62 11.81
CA TYR A 27 8.32 -9.51 10.44
C TYR A 27 8.20 -10.83 9.70
N GLU A 28 8.50 -11.94 10.36
CA GLU A 28 8.37 -13.28 9.78
C GLU A 28 6.91 -13.61 9.43
N LYS A 29 5.97 -13.33 10.36
CA LYS A 29 4.53 -13.53 10.11
C LYS A 29 4.03 -12.69 8.94
N LEU A 30 4.37 -11.40 8.93
CA LEU A 30 3.96 -10.50 7.86
C LEU A 30 4.56 -10.92 6.51
N ALA A 31 5.85 -11.26 6.47
CA ALA A 31 6.49 -11.78 5.26
C ALA A 31 5.78 -13.05 4.76
N GLY A 32 5.36 -13.94 5.66
CA GLY A 32 4.58 -15.13 5.34
C GLY A 32 3.22 -14.80 4.71
N VAL A 33 2.50 -13.79 5.21
CA VAL A 33 1.24 -13.31 4.60
C VAL A 33 1.48 -12.78 3.20
N LEU A 34 2.48 -11.90 3.03
CA LEU A 34 2.76 -11.24 1.75
C LEU A 34 3.19 -12.23 0.66
N THR A 35 3.97 -13.24 1.01
CA THR A 35 4.52 -14.22 0.07
C THR A 35 3.58 -15.41 -0.16
N GLY A 36 3.00 -15.95 0.91
CA GLY A 36 2.20 -17.18 0.86
C GLY A 36 0.73 -16.93 0.51
N PHE A 37 0.14 -15.84 1.00
CA PHE A 37 -1.27 -15.52 0.75
C PHE A 37 -1.45 -14.43 -0.31
N SER A 38 -0.89 -13.24 -0.10
CA SER A 38 -1.18 -12.09 -0.97
C SER A 38 -0.70 -12.32 -2.39
N THR A 39 0.56 -12.67 -2.58
CA THR A 39 1.14 -12.94 -3.91
C THR A 39 1.11 -14.41 -4.29
N ASP A 40 0.83 -15.31 -3.35
CA ASP A 40 0.76 -16.77 -3.60
C ASP A 40 1.92 -17.27 -4.47
N LEU A 41 3.15 -16.99 -3.98
CA LEU A 41 4.38 -17.22 -4.75
C LEU A 41 4.61 -18.70 -5.06
N LYS A 42 5.05 -18.97 -6.27
CA LYS A 42 5.40 -20.31 -6.73
C LYS A 42 6.91 -20.43 -6.96
N LYS A 43 7.41 -21.67 -6.94
CA LYS A 43 8.80 -21.96 -7.22
C LYS A 43 9.25 -21.42 -8.58
N GLY A 44 10.37 -20.71 -8.59
CA GLY A 44 10.99 -20.15 -9.79
C GLY A 44 10.48 -18.75 -10.16
N GLU A 45 9.40 -18.25 -9.55
CA GLU A 45 8.92 -16.89 -9.80
C GLU A 45 9.92 -15.82 -9.34
N ARG A 46 10.04 -14.77 -10.13
CA ARG A 46 10.89 -13.61 -9.84
C ARG A 46 10.07 -12.53 -9.15
N VAL A 47 10.54 -12.08 -8.00
CA VAL A 47 9.79 -11.16 -7.12
C VAL A 47 10.58 -9.89 -6.91
N LEU A 48 10.01 -8.74 -7.25
CA LEU A 48 10.57 -7.44 -6.89
C LEU A 48 10.04 -7.01 -5.51
N ILE A 49 10.94 -6.95 -4.53
CA ILE A 49 10.71 -6.33 -3.21
C ILE A 49 11.10 -4.86 -3.33
N ASP A 50 10.12 -3.96 -3.26
CA ASP A 50 10.32 -2.51 -3.39
C ASP A 50 10.08 -1.85 -2.03
N ALA A 51 11.17 -1.59 -1.32
CA ALA A 51 11.19 -1.12 0.06
C ALA A 51 11.55 0.38 0.12
N PHE A 52 10.62 1.18 0.62
CA PHE A 52 10.73 2.63 0.71
C PHE A 52 10.70 3.07 2.18
N ASP A 53 11.83 3.57 2.69
CA ASP A 53 12.03 3.91 4.11
C ASP A 53 11.63 2.76 5.06
N ILE A 54 12.15 1.56 4.80
CA ILE A 54 11.81 0.33 5.51
C ILE A 54 13.02 -0.18 6.29
N PRO A 55 12.85 -0.68 7.53
CA PRO A 55 13.93 -1.31 8.28
C PRO A 55 14.49 -2.54 7.57
N ASP A 56 15.82 -2.68 7.58
CA ASP A 56 16.54 -3.79 6.94
C ASP A 56 16.01 -5.16 7.42
N GLY A 57 15.64 -5.27 8.70
CA GLY A 57 15.10 -6.51 9.28
C GLY A 57 13.87 -7.02 8.54
N MET A 58 12.94 -6.14 8.14
CA MET A 58 11.76 -6.55 7.36
C MET A 58 12.14 -6.96 5.93
N VAL A 59 13.07 -6.26 5.30
CA VAL A 59 13.56 -6.63 3.96
C VAL A 59 14.23 -8.00 3.99
N LEU A 60 15.03 -8.27 5.02
CA LEU A 60 15.68 -9.59 5.23
C LEU A 60 14.64 -10.69 5.46
N ALA A 61 13.57 -10.43 6.24
CA ALA A 61 12.47 -11.36 6.43
C ALA A 61 11.80 -11.71 5.09
N LEU A 62 11.51 -10.72 4.25
CA LEU A 62 10.94 -10.94 2.93
C LEU A 62 11.85 -11.75 2.02
N ILE A 63 13.14 -11.44 1.96
CA ILE A 63 14.11 -12.21 1.16
C ILE A 63 14.09 -13.69 1.57
N ARG A 64 14.07 -13.96 2.88
CA ARG A 64 14.03 -15.34 3.41
C ARG A 64 12.71 -16.03 3.07
N ALA A 65 11.57 -15.33 3.26
CA ALA A 65 10.25 -15.88 2.94
C ALA A 65 10.08 -16.18 1.45
N VAL A 66 10.52 -15.28 0.56
CA VAL A 66 10.51 -15.51 -0.91
C VAL A 66 11.33 -16.74 -1.27
N ARG A 67 12.53 -16.88 -0.70
CA ARG A 67 13.39 -18.06 -0.93
C ARG A 67 12.76 -19.35 -0.38
N ALA A 68 12.09 -19.29 0.75
CA ALA A 68 11.39 -20.44 1.33
C ALA A 68 10.26 -20.94 0.41
N CYS A 69 9.61 -20.04 -0.35
CA CYS A 69 8.66 -20.41 -1.42
C CYS A 69 9.35 -20.98 -2.68
N GLY A 70 10.69 -21.01 -2.72
CA GLY A 70 11.46 -21.40 -3.91
C GLY A 70 11.48 -20.34 -5.03
N ALA A 71 11.03 -19.13 -4.75
CA ALA A 71 11.04 -17.98 -5.65
C ALA A 71 12.38 -17.20 -5.56
N VAL A 72 12.61 -16.29 -6.50
CA VAL A 72 13.87 -15.54 -6.65
C VAL A 72 13.63 -14.07 -6.29
N PRO A 73 14.17 -13.55 -5.18
CA PRO A 73 13.98 -12.16 -4.78
C PRO A 73 14.94 -11.22 -5.52
N PHE A 74 14.40 -10.09 -5.96
CA PHE A 74 15.09 -8.89 -6.38
C PHE A 74 14.69 -7.75 -5.45
N VAL A 75 15.63 -6.88 -5.06
CA VAL A 75 15.39 -5.85 -4.07
C VAL A 75 15.67 -4.48 -4.65
N ASN A 76 14.78 -3.54 -4.37
CA ASN A 76 14.94 -2.12 -4.62
C ASN A 76 14.76 -1.37 -3.29
N LEU A 77 15.81 -0.68 -2.84
CA LEU A 77 15.77 0.14 -1.63
C LEU A 77 15.66 1.60 -2.03
N GLN A 78 14.68 2.30 -1.47
CA GLN A 78 14.42 3.70 -1.75
C GLN A 78 14.31 4.50 -0.45
N GLN A 79 14.64 5.78 -0.53
CA GLN A 79 14.50 6.72 0.59
C GLN A 79 13.81 8.00 0.12
N ALA A 80 12.83 8.48 0.89
CA ALA A 80 12.04 9.67 0.58
C ALA A 80 12.95 10.91 0.38
N ARG A 81 13.93 11.09 1.26
CA ARG A 81 14.87 12.23 1.20
C ARG A 81 15.71 12.23 -0.07
N ILE A 82 16.14 11.05 -0.54
CA ILE A 82 16.91 10.92 -1.79
C ILE A 82 16.00 11.24 -2.98
N ASN A 83 14.81 10.67 -3.01
CA ASN A 83 13.85 10.93 -4.09
C ASN A 83 13.43 12.40 -4.15
N ARG A 84 13.27 13.06 -2.98
CA ARG A 84 13.02 14.50 -2.91
C ARG A 84 14.10 15.32 -3.61
N GLU A 85 15.39 15.05 -3.35
CA GLU A 85 16.48 15.77 -4.01
C GLU A 85 16.49 15.54 -5.53
N LEU A 86 16.24 14.31 -5.99
CA LEU A 86 16.10 14.01 -7.42
C LEU A 86 14.93 14.78 -8.05
N TYR A 87 13.80 14.91 -7.34
CA TYR A 87 12.61 15.59 -7.86
C TYR A 87 12.75 17.11 -7.87
N LYS A 88 13.56 17.71 -6.99
CA LYS A 88 13.85 19.15 -6.99
C LYS A 88 14.56 19.62 -8.26
N VAL A 89 15.45 18.79 -8.79
CA VAL A 89 16.25 19.11 -9.98
C VAL A 89 15.88 18.14 -11.10
N ILE A 90 14.63 18.22 -11.56
CA ILE A 90 14.16 17.33 -12.62
C ILE A 90 14.83 17.68 -13.94
N ASP A 91 15.56 16.70 -14.49
CA ASP A 91 15.86 16.58 -15.91
C ASP A 91 14.84 15.61 -16.54
N PRO A 92 14.01 16.07 -17.51
CA PRO A 92 13.04 15.20 -18.16
C PRO A 92 13.65 13.94 -18.78
N GLY A 93 14.84 14.06 -19.39
CA GLY A 93 15.53 12.93 -19.99
C GLY A 93 15.99 11.89 -18.96
N GLN A 94 16.36 12.32 -17.76
CA GLN A 94 16.72 11.42 -16.67
C GLN A 94 15.53 10.53 -16.25
N PHE A 95 14.35 11.11 -16.08
CA PHE A 95 13.18 10.33 -15.66
C PHE A 95 12.62 9.43 -16.77
N GLU A 96 12.73 9.83 -18.03
CA GLU A 96 12.39 8.98 -19.18
C GLU A 96 13.33 7.77 -19.25
N ALA A 97 14.63 7.97 -19.09
CA ALA A 97 15.60 6.89 -19.05
C ALA A 97 15.35 5.95 -17.86
N GLN A 98 15.12 6.51 -16.66
CA GLN A 98 14.80 5.72 -15.47
C GLN A 98 13.52 4.92 -15.68
N ALA A 99 12.46 5.51 -16.21
CA ALA A 99 11.20 4.82 -16.50
C ALA A 99 11.39 3.66 -17.48
N SER A 100 12.23 3.83 -18.51
CA SER A 100 12.57 2.77 -19.46
C SER A 100 13.29 1.60 -18.78
N TRP A 101 14.24 1.86 -17.90
CA TRP A 101 14.96 0.82 -17.15
C TRP A 101 14.02 0.10 -16.17
N GLU A 102 13.19 0.85 -15.45
CA GLU A 102 12.20 0.28 -14.53
C GLU A 102 11.16 -0.56 -15.25
N LEU A 103 10.70 -0.12 -16.45
CA LEU A 103 9.81 -0.91 -17.28
C LEU A 103 10.46 -2.23 -17.70
N SER A 104 11.67 -2.18 -18.23
CA SER A 104 12.42 -3.39 -18.61
C SER A 104 12.66 -4.34 -17.42
N ARG A 105 12.78 -3.79 -16.21
CA ARG A 105 12.91 -4.59 -14.98
C ARG A 105 11.58 -5.25 -14.59
N ILE A 106 10.49 -4.46 -14.52
CA ILE A 106 9.20 -4.98 -14.05
C ILE A 106 8.60 -5.99 -15.02
N GLU A 107 8.83 -5.85 -16.31
CA GLU A 107 8.43 -6.82 -17.33
C GLU A 107 9.02 -8.22 -17.15
N LYS A 108 10.09 -8.33 -16.37
CA LYS A 108 10.75 -9.60 -16.05
C LYS A 108 10.35 -10.16 -14.69
N MET A 109 9.45 -9.51 -13.98
CA MET A 109 9.00 -9.93 -12.66
C MET A 109 7.63 -10.60 -12.75
N ASP A 110 7.48 -11.70 -12.02
CA ASP A 110 6.20 -12.42 -11.88
C ASP A 110 5.37 -11.84 -10.73
N ALA A 111 6.05 -11.28 -9.72
CA ALA A 111 5.40 -10.69 -8.56
C ALA A 111 6.11 -9.41 -8.07
N TYR A 112 5.34 -8.59 -7.36
CA TYR A 112 5.79 -7.32 -6.79
C TYR A 112 5.27 -7.15 -5.36
N ILE A 113 6.16 -6.94 -4.40
CA ILE A 113 5.84 -6.71 -3.00
C ILE A 113 6.38 -5.34 -2.61
N ALA A 114 5.51 -4.40 -2.30
CA ALA A 114 5.92 -3.05 -1.94
C ALA A 114 5.61 -2.71 -0.48
N LEU A 115 6.60 -2.17 0.20
CA LEU A 115 6.46 -1.59 1.52
C LEU A 115 6.75 -0.09 1.43
N ARG A 116 5.85 0.72 1.98
CA ARG A 116 5.90 2.18 1.89
C ARG A 116 5.95 2.79 3.28
N GLY A 117 7.15 3.08 3.76
CA GLY A 117 7.39 3.88 4.95
C GLY A 117 7.37 5.38 4.64
N SER A 118 7.22 6.18 5.67
CA SER A 118 7.41 7.63 5.61
C SER A 118 7.64 8.16 7.02
N ASP A 119 8.85 8.58 7.30
CA ASP A 119 9.20 9.19 8.60
C ASP A 119 8.63 10.61 8.71
N ASN A 120 8.41 11.26 7.57
CA ASN A 120 7.81 12.58 7.48
C ASN A 120 6.81 12.64 6.33
N ILE A 121 5.53 12.76 6.64
CA ILE A 121 4.45 12.83 5.64
C ILE A 121 4.52 14.08 4.74
N PHE A 122 5.28 15.09 5.15
CA PHE A 122 5.49 16.34 4.42
C PHE A 122 6.85 16.39 3.71
N GLU A 123 7.58 15.27 3.60
CA GLU A 123 8.94 15.27 3.03
C GLU A 123 8.99 15.86 1.62
N MET A 124 7.92 15.75 0.85
CA MET A 124 7.81 16.28 -0.51
C MET A 124 7.16 17.68 -0.60
N SER A 125 6.89 18.35 0.52
CA SER A 125 6.10 19.60 0.55
C SER A 125 6.76 20.78 -0.15
N ASP A 126 8.08 20.78 -0.29
CA ASP A 126 8.87 21.81 -0.97
C ASP A 126 9.25 21.44 -2.43
N VAL A 127 8.71 20.33 -2.93
CA VAL A 127 8.81 19.93 -4.35
C VAL A 127 7.59 20.45 -5.09
N ALA A 128 7.80 21.18 -6.18
CA ALA A 128 6.70 21.72 -6.97
C ALA A 128 5.77 20.60 -7.48
N PRO A 129 4.43 20.69 -7.28
CA PRO A 129 3.49 19.64 -7.70
C PRO A 129 3.59 19.25 -9.17
N ALA A 130 3.91 20.20 -10.05
CA ALA A 130 4.13 19.94 -11.48
C ALA A 130 5.27 18.95 -11.75
N LYS A 131 6.34 19.02 -10.93
CA LYS A 131 7.49 18.10 -11.04
C LYS A 131 7.09 16.68 -10.59
N VAL A 132 6.38 16.56 -9.47
CA VAL A 132 5.85 15.27 -9.01
C VAL A 132 4.96 14.65 -10.08
N SER A 133 4.05 15.43 -10.66
CA SER A 133 3.17 14.98 -11.74
C SER A 133 3.94 14.56 -13.00
N GLN A 134 5.06 15.19 -13.30
CA GLN A 134 5.92 14.81 -14.44
C GLN A 134 6.54 13.44 -14.22
N VAL A 135 7.09 13.17 -13.03
CA VAL A 135 7.63 11.85 -12.65
C VAL A 135 6.53 10.78 -12.71
N MET A 136 5.36 11.08 -12.14
CA MET A 136 4.23 10.13 -12.17
C MET A 136 3.81 9.78 -13.60
N ARG A 137 3.78 10.75 -14.52
CA ARG A 137 3.49 10.48 -15.94
C ARG A 137 4.55 9.62 -16.60
N ALA A 138 5.84 9.89 -16.36
CA ALA A 138 6.94 9.08 -16.91
C ALA A 138 6.86 7.64 -16.40
N MET A 139 6.54 7.44 -15.11
CA MET A 139 6.45 6.12 -14.49
C MET A 139 5.12 5.39 -14.74
N LYS A 140 4.15 6.02 -15.42
CA LYS A 140 2.84 5.40 -15.68
C LYS A 140 2.93 4.04 -16.38
N PRO A 141 3.74 3.81 -17.42
CA PRO A 141 3.86 2.50 -18.06
C PRO A 141 4.34 1.40 -17.11
N VAL A 142 5.25 1.73 -16.18
CA VAL A 142 5.74 0.81 -15.13
C VAL A 142 4.61 0.42 -14.19
N LEU A 143 3.81 1.41 -13.77
CA LEU A 143 2.64 1.20 -12.92
C LEU A 143 1.59 0.33 -13.63
N ASP A 144 1.28 0.65 -14.88
CA ASP A 144 0.27 -0.08 -15.66
C ASP A 144 0.69 -1.55 -15.84
N HIS A 145 1.96 -1.82 -16.15
CA HIS A 145 2.47 -3.19 -16.26
C HIS A 145 2.38 -3.93 -14.92
N ARG A 146 2.85 -3.30 -13.82
CA ARG A 146 2.78 -3.87 -12.48
C ARG A 146 1.36 -4.30 -12.11
N VAL A 147 0.40 -3.40 -12.30
CA VAL A 147 -1.01 -3.64 -11.89
C VAL A 147 -1.67 -4.73 -12.74
N ASN A 148 -1.40 -4.76 -14.04
CA ASN A 148 -2.13 -5.61 -14.97
C ASN A 148 -1.43 -6.93 -15.29
N GLN A 149 -0.11 -7.04 -15.07
CA GLN A 149 0.69 -8.17 -15.53
C GLN A 149 1.46 -8.91 -14.42
N THR A 150 1.49 -8.38 -13.19
CA THR A 150 2.15 -9.05 -12.07
C THR A 150 1.16 -9.38 -10.95
N LYS A 151 1.49 -10.37 -10.13
CA LYS A 151 0.88 -10.50 -8.81
C LYS A 151 1.47 -9.41 -7.93
N TRP A 152 0.65 -8.58 -7.31
CA TRP A 152 1.22 -7.49 -6.51
C TRP A 152 0.52 -7.32 -5.18
N VAL A 153 1.29 -6.88 -4.19
CA VAL A 153 0.77 -6.45 -2.90
C VAL A 153 1.53 -5.21 -2.42
N ILE A 154 0.80 -4.27 -1.85
CA ILE A 154 1.36 -3.05 -1.26
C ILE A 154 0.85 -2.90 0.17
N LEU A 155 1.75 -2.49 1.07
CA LEU A 155 1.37 -2.07 2.41
C LEU A 155 2.10 -0.78 2.81
N ARG A 156 1.48 0.01 3.67
CA ARG A 156 2.14 1.10 4.40
C ARG A 156 2.83 0.53 5.62
N TRP A 157 4.05 1.00 5.87
CA TRP A 157 4.82 0.57 7.04
C TRP A 157 4.46 1.43 8.27
N PRO A 158 4.30 0.85 9.46
CA PRO A 158 4.03 1.61 10.67
C PRO A 158 5.26 2.44 11.04
N THR A 159 5.14 3.75 10.90
CA THR A 159 6.19 4.70 11.26
C THR A 159 5.74 5.57 12.44
N PRO A 160 6.67 6.21 13.16
CA PRO A 160 6.30 7.19 14.19
C PRO A 160 5.38 8.30 13.67
N ALA A 161 5.53 8.70 12.41
CA ALA A 161 4.63 9.67 11.79
C ALA A 161 3.19 9.16 11.68
N MET A 162 2.99 7.88 11.35
CA MET A 162 1.66 7.26 11.34
C MET A 162 1.07 7.14 12.75
N ALA A 163 1.88 6.76 13.73
CA ALA A 163 1.46 6.70 15.13
C ALA A 163 0.99 8.07 15.65
N GLN A 164 1.70 9.16 15.31
CA GLN A 164 1.30 10.52 15.62
C GLN A 164 -0.04 10.89 14.97
N GLN A 165 -0.24 10.56 13.70
CA GLN A 165 -1.52 10.78 13.01
C GLN A 165 -2.68 10.02 13.66
N ALA A 166 -2.40 8.80 14.15
CA ALA A 166 -3.36 7.98 14.86
C ALA A 166 -3.54 8.39 16.34
N MET A 167 -2.81 9.41 16.83
CA MET A 167 -2.78 9.82 18.23
C MET A 167 -2.42 8.67 19.19
N MET A 168 -1.50 7.83 18.79
CA MET A 168 -1.03 6.67 19.56
C MET A 168 0.47 6.76 19.82
N SER A 169 0.96 6.05 20.86
CA SER A 169 2.39 5.80 20.99
C SER A 169 2.87 4.89 19.87
N THR A 170 4.15 5.00 19.50
CA THR A 170 4.74 4.18 18.42
C THR A 170 4.52 2.70 18.66
N GLU A 171 4.85 2.22 19.85
CA GLU A 171 4.71 0.82 20.23
C GLU A 171 3.25 0.32 20.15
N CYS A 172 2.29 1.07 20.70
CA CYS A 172 0.88 0.71 20.61
C CYS A 172 0.37 0.68 19.17
N PHE A 173 0.87 1.58 18.30
CA PHE A 173 0.48 1.61 16.91
C PHE A 173 1.09 0.42 16.12
N GLU A 174 2.35 0.08 16.39
CA GLU A 174 3.01 -1.10 15.81
C GLU A 174 2.31 -2.40 16.21
N ASP A 175 1.99 -2.57 17.48
CA ASP A 175 1.22 -3.72 17.96
C ASP A 175 -0.15 -3.84 17.28
N PHE A 176 -0.86 -2.73 17.17
CA PHE A 176 -2.13 -2.69 16.44
C PHE A 176 -1.94 -3.06 14.99
N PHE A 177 -0.96 -2.45 14.31
CA PHE A 177 -0.65 -2.67 12.91
C PHE A 177 -0.35 -4.15 12.62
N PHE A 178 0.57 -4.76 13.35
CA PHE A 178 0.93 -6.16 13.12
C PHE A 178 -0.22 -7.11 13.42
N ARG A 179 -1.02 -6.87 14.45
CA ARG A 179 -2.22 -7.67 14.73
C ARG A 179 -3.22 -7.61 13.56
N VAL A 180 -3.39 -6.45 12.93
CA VAL A 180 -4.31 -6.28 11.79
C VAL A 180 -3.70 -6.89 10.53
N CYS A 181 -2.42 -6.62 10.24
CA CYS A 181 -1.78 -7.05 9.00
C CYS A 181 -1.44 -8.55 8.95
N THR A 182 -1.48 -9.25 10.09
CA THR A 182 -1.21 -10.69 10.18
C THR A 182 -2.45 -11.52 10.53
N GLN A 183 -3.64 -11.02 10.19
CA GLN A 183 -4.89 -11.77 10.31
C GLN A 183 -4.93 -12.95 9.35
N ASP A 184 -5.83 -13.90 9.62
CA ASP A 184 -6.14 -14.99 8.69
C ASP A 184 -6.98 -14.46 7.52
N TYR A 185 -6.30 -13.94 6.50
CA TYR A 185 -6.93 -13.40 5.30
C TYR A 185 -7.64 -14.47 4.47
N GLY A 186 -7.25 -15.73 4.56
CA GLY A 186 -7.96 -16.85 3.96
C GLY A 186 -9.37 -17.00 4.54
N ARG A 187 -9.46 -17.04 5.86
CA ARG A 187 -10.75 -17.10 6.58
C ARG A 187 -11.58 -15.83 6.36
N MET A 188 -10.94 -14.68 6.34
CA MET A 188 -11.62 -13.40 6.06
C MET A 188 -12.24 -13.40 4.67
N SER A 189 -11.49 -13.80 3.64
CA SER A 189 -11.97 -13.89 2.26
C SER A 189 -13.17 -14.83 2.12
N GLU A 190 -13.17 -15.97 2.81
CA GLU A 190 -14.34 -16.88 2.83
C GLU A 190 -15.56 -16.21 3.48
N GLY A 191 -15.37 -15.48 4.59
CA GLY A 191 -16.46 -14.77 5.27
C GLY A 191 -17.07 -13.66 4.42
N MET A 192 -16.28 -13.00 3.57
CA MET A 192 -16.75 -11.91 2.69
C MET A 192 -17.63 -12.37 1.53
N LYS A 193 -17.53 -13.63 1.10
CA LYS A 193 -18.31 -14.17 -0.03
C LYS A 193 -19.83 -14.00 0.16
N ALA A 194 -20.33 -14.16 1.38
CA ALA A 194 -21.75 -13.98 1.68
C ALA A 194 -22.19 -12.52 1.50
N LEU A 195 -21.36 -11.55 1.90
CA LEU A 195 -21.63 -10.13 1.71
C LEU A 195 -21.52 -9.74 0.23
N GLU A 196 -20.48 -10.19 -0.46
CA GLU A 196 -20.29 -9.99 -1.90
C GLU A 196 -21.51 -10.49 -2.70
N ALA A 197 -21.96 -11.72 -2.44
CA ALA A 197 -23.15 -12.29 -3.10
C ALA A 197 -24.42 -11.47 -2.80
N ARG A 198 -24.58 -11.00 -1.56
CA ARG A 198 -25.72 -10.16 -1.18
C ARG A 198 -25.69 -8.81 -1.87
N MET A 199 -24.53 -8.16 -1.96
CA MET A 199 -24.37 -6.88 -2.66
C MET A 199 -24.57 -7.06 -4.17
N ALA A 200 -24.05 -8.12 -4.77
CA ALA A 200 -24.23 -8.41 -6.20
C ALA A 200 -25.71 -8.65 -6.59
N ALA A 201 -26.52 -9.16 -5.66
CA ALA A 201 -27.96 -9.36 -5.88
C ALA A 201 -28.82 -8.12 -5.51
N ALA A 202 -28.23 -7.08 -4.93
CA ALA A 202 -28.96 -5.89 -4.51
C ALA A 202 -29.07 -4.88 -5.66
N ASP A 203 -30.21 -4.14 -5.65
CA ASP A 203 -30.38 -2.95 -6.49
C ASP A 203 -30.26 -1.69 -5.61
N GLN A 204 -31.11 -1.58 -4.58
CA GLN A 204 -31.22 -0.37 -3.77
C GLN A 204 -30.38 -0.46 -2.51
N VAL A 205 -29.62 0.60 -2.26
CA VAL A 205 -28.86 0.81 -1.03
C VAL A 205 -29.39 2.05 -0.31
N GLU A 206 -29.59 1.93 0.98
CA GLU A 206 -30.00 3.01 1.85
C GLU A 206 -28.98 3.13 3.01
N LEU A 207 -28.38 4.32 3.15
CA LEU A 207 -27.47 4.64 4.25
C LEU A 207 -28.17 5.62 5.20
N LYS A 208 -28.39 5.19 6.45
CA LYS A 208 -29.00 6.01 7.50
C LYS A 208 -28.09 6.16 8.70
N GLY A 209 -27.94 7.40 9.15
CA GLY A 209 -27.14 7.75 10.31
C GLY A 209 -27.45 9.17 10.78
N PRO A 210 -26.75 9.69 11.82
CA PRO A 210 -26.93 11.06 12.24
C PRO A 210 -26.66 12.03 11.08
N LYS A 211 -27.70 12.77 10.64
CA LYS A 211 -27.63 13.69 9.49
C LYS A 211 -27.19 13.03 8.18
N THR A 212 -27.47 11.77 8.02
CA THR A 212 -27.23 11.00 6.81
C THR A 212 -28.49 10.24 6.43
N ASP A 213 -29.03 10.51 5.26
CA ASP A 213 -30.09 9.75 4.59
C ASP A 213 -29.78 9.78 3.09
N LEU A 214 -29.04 8.77 2.64
CA LEU A 214 -28.58 8.66 1.26
C LEU A 214 -29.11 7.36 0.65
N ARG A 215 -29.63 7.45 -0.58
CA ARG A 215 -30.15 6.32 -1.35
C ARG A 215 -29.53 6.29 -2.73
N PHE A 216 -29.26 5.09 -3.22
CA PHE A 216 -28.75 4.90 -4.57
C PHE A 216 -28.94 3.45 -5.03
N SER A 217 -28.87 3.24 -6.35
CA SER A 217 -28.83 1.92 -6.96
C SER A 217 -27.38 1.45 -7.13
N ILE A 218 -27.15 0.15 -6.95
CA ILE A 218 -25.93 -0.55 -7.35
C ILE A 218 -26.22 -1.62 -8.41
N LYS A 219 -27.38 -1.50 -9.08
CA LYS A 219 -27.82 -2.48 -10.06
C LYS A 219 -26.82 -2.64 -11.19
N ASP A 220 -26.47 -3.87 -11.51
CA ASP A 220 -25.50 -4.24 -12.55
C ASP A 220 -24.07 -3.72 -12.31
N ILE A 221 -23.78 -3.18 -11.13
CA ILE A 221 -22.42 -2.82 -10.70
C ILE A 221 -21.85 -3.98 -9.90
N PRO A 222 -20.63 -4.46 -10.24
CA PRO A 222 -20.03 -5.56 -9.50
C PRO A 222 -19.74 -5.19 -8.05
N ALA A 223 -19.91 -6.15 -7.15
CA ALA A 223 -19.37 -6.12 -5.82
C ALA A 223 -17.98 -6.75 -5.84
N VAL A 224 -17.01 -6.14 -5.16
CA VAL A 224 -15.61 -6.58 -5.14
C VAL A 224 -15.17 -6.83 -3.71
N ALA A 225 -14.78 -8.06 -3.41
CA ALA A 225 -14.23 -8.44 -2.11
C ALA A 225 -12.71 -8.22 -2.08
N CYS A 226 -12.24 -7.40 -1.16
CA CYS A 226 -10.83 -7.08 -0.93
C CYS A 226 -10.32 -7.85 0.28
N GLY A 227 -9.73 -9.00 0.04
CA GLY A 227 -9.34 -9.96 1.09
C GLY A 227 -7.83 -10.13 1.25
N GLY A 228 -7.03 -9.07 1.09
CA GLY A 228 -5.59 -9.11 1.32
C GLY A 228 -4.74 -9.59 0.13
N ARG A 229 -5.31 -9.57 -1.09
CA ARG A 229 -4.55 -9.92 -2.30
C ARG A 229 -3.70 -8.77 -2.80
N TYR A 230 -4.21 -7.55 -2.78
CA TYR A 230 -3.54 -6.36 -3.33
C TYR A 230 -3.03 -5.41 -2.27
N ASN A 231 -3.73 -5.31 -1.16
CA ASN A 231 -3.37 -4.43 -0.06
C ASN A 231 -3.32 -5.20 1.25
N ILE A 232 -2.44 -4.77 2.16
CA ILE A 232 -2.38 -5.20 3.55
C ILE A 232 -2.25 -3.93 4.42
N PRO A 233 -3.11 -3.72 5.44
CA PRO A 233 -4.30 -4.52 5.76
C PRO A 233 -5.42 -4.37 4.72
N ASP A 234 -6.36 -5.30 4.77
CA ASP A 234 -7.52 -5.35 3.89
C ASP A 234 -8.74 -5.90 4.67
N GLY A 235 -9.89 -6.06 4.02
CA GLY A 235 -11.08 -6.65 4.66
C GLY A 235 -12.36 -5.90 4.35
N GLU A 236 -12.55 -5.42 3.13
CA GLU A 236 -13.77 -4.74 2.70
C GLU A 236 -14.43 -5.43 1.51
N VAL A 237 -15.74 -5.23 1.38
CA VAL A 237 -16.46 -5.50 0.13
C VAL A 237 -17.02 -4.17 -0.35
N PHE A 238 -16.67 -3.76 -1.55
CA PHE A 238 -17.10 -2.48 -2.08
C PHE A 238 -17.85 -2.61 -3.40
N SER A 239 -18.63 -1.59 -3.72
CA SER A 239 -19.27 -1.35 -5.00
C SER A 239 -19.31 0.15 -5.24
N CYS A 240 -19.90 0.60 -6.35
CA CYS A 240 -20.17 2.02 -6.54
C CYS A 240 -21.63 2.25 -6.98
N PRO A 241 -22.18 3.43 -6.74
CA PRO A 241 -23.54 3.73 -7.18
C PRO A 241 -23.65 3.88 -8.69
N VAL A 242 -24.79 3.51 -9.24
CA VAL A 242 -25.20 3.96 -10.57
C VAL A 242 -25.26 5.49 -10.53
N ARG A 243 -24.56 6.14 -11.46
CA ARG A 243 -24.25 7.58 -11.40
C ARG A 243 -25.47 8.45 -11.07
N ASP A 244 -26.56 8.34 -11.83
CA ASP A 244 -27.71 9.24 -11.71
C ASP A 244 -28.72 8.82 -10.63
N SER A 245 -28.42 7.77 -9.87
CA SER A 245 -29.33 7.20 -8.88
C SER A 245 -29.17 7.79 -7.48
N VAL A 246 -28.09 8.55 -7.23
CA VAL A 246 -27.77 9.03 -5.88
C VAL A 246 -28.68 10.21 -5.51
N GLU A 247 -29.42 10.03 -4.39
CA GLU A 247 -30.32 11.02 -3.83
C GLU A 247 -30.15 11.10 -2.31
N GLY A 248 -30.23 12.31 -1.76
CA GLY A 248 -30.18 12.55 -0.31
C GLY A 248 -28.90 13.22 0.14
N GLU A 249 -28.50 12.95 1.38
CA GLU A 249 -27.35 13.63 2.00
C GLU A 249 -26.52 12.71 2.87
N ILE A 250 -25.23 13.02 2.97
CA ILE A 250 -24.28 12.31 3.82
C ILE A 250 -23.36 13.29 4.55
N ILE A 251 -23.13 13.00 5.84
CA ILE A 251 -22.11 13.66 6.64
C ILE A 251 -20.97 12.68 6.98
N TYR A 252 -19.74 13.11 6.73
CA TYR A 252 -18.55 12.43 7.19
C TYR A 252 -18.08 13.04 8.52
N ASN A 253 -18.00 12.21 9.55
CA ASN A 253 -17.62 12.62 10.90
C ASN A 253 -16.15 12.33 11.24
N ALA A 254 -15.39 11.76 10.31
CA ALA A 254 -13.95 11.53 10.45
C ALA A 254 -13.19 12.68 9.79
N PRO A 255 -12.19 13.29 10.48
CA PRO A 255 -11.32 14.25 9.86
C PRO A 255 -10.45 13.60 8.79
N THR A 256 -10.11 14.35 7.76
CA THR A 256 -9.23 13.88 6.67
C THR A 256 -8.29 14.99 6.22
N VAL A 257 -7.19 14.59 5.58
CA VAL A 257 -6.27 15.51 4.91
C VAL A 257 -6.25 15.18 3.42
N TYR A 258 -6.56 16.15 2.58
CA TYR A 258 -6.53 16.00 1.14
C TYR A 258 -5.79 17.18 0.50
N GLN A 259 -4.82 16.90 -0.36
CA GLN A 259 -3.93 17.92 -0.98
C GLN A 259 -3.31 18.89 0.04
N GLY A 260 -2.88 18.38 1.20
CA GLY A 260 -2.26 19.17 2.26
C GLY A 260 -3.21 20.05 3.08
N VAL A 261 -4.53 19.95 2.86
CA VAL A 261 -5.56 20.68 3.59
C VAL A 261 -6.38 19.73 4.46
N SER A 262 -6.57 20.12 5.73
CA SER A 262 -7.40 19.37 6.67
C SER A 262 -8.88 19.72 6.49
N PHE A 263 -9.73 18.69 6.45
CA PHE A 263 -11.18 18.80 6.41
C PHE A 263 -11.80 18.02 7.55
N ASP A 264 -12.91 18.54 8.06
CA ASP A 264 -13.74 17.93 9.09
C ASP A 264 -15.22 18.21 8.80
N ARG A 265 -16.10 17.28 9.20
CA ARG A 265 -17.56 17.41 9.05
C ARG A 265 -17.97 17.77 7.62
N ILE A 266 -17.44 17.03 6.64
CA ILE A 266 -17.84 17.21 5.24
C ILE A 266 -19.30 16.77 5.10
N HIS A 267 -20.15 17.66 4.63
CA HIS A 267 -21.55 17.42 4.32
C HIS A 267 -21.76 17.57 2.81
N LEU A 268 -22.28 16.53 2.19
CA LEU A 268 -22.60 16.50 0.77
C LEU A 268 -24.08 16.18 0.58
N LYS A 269 -24.75 16.95 -0.29
CA LYS A 269 -26.13 16.70 -0.69
C LYS A 269 -26.19 16.38 -2.18
N PHE A 270 -26.88 15.30 -2.49
CA PHE A 270 -26.97 14.76 -3.84
C PHE A 270 -28.38 14.90 -4.40
N LYS A 271 -28.45 15.20 -5.69
CA LYS A 271 -29.68 15.16 -6.48
C LYS A 271 -29.35 14.61 -7.88
N LYS A 272 -29.99 13.49 -8.23
CA LYS A 272 -29.74 12.79 -9.50
C LYS A 272 -28.24 12.57 -9.76
N GLY A 273 -27.53 12.08 -8.74
CA GLY A 273 -26.11 11.76 -8.79
C GLY A 273 -25.15 12.94 -8.76
N LYS A 274 -25.64 14.18 -8.73
CA LYS A 274 -24.80 15.38 -8.65
C LYS A 274 -24.77 15.95 -7.24
N ILE A 275 -23.61 16.39 -6.79
CA ILE A 275 -23.45 17.15 -5.55
C ILE A 275 -24.00 18.56 -5.77
N VAL A 276 -25.16 18.86 -5.14
CA VAL A 276 -25.82 20.17 -5.23
C VAL A 276 -25.42 21.12 -4.11
N GLU A 277 -24.99 20.57 -2.95
CA GLU A 277 -24.45 21.31 -1.82
C GLU A 277 -23.25 20.58 -1.25
N ALA A 278 -22.17 21.33 -0.93
CA ALA A 278 -20.99 20.82 -0.26
C ALA A 278 -20.52 21.82 0.78
N SER A 279 -20.34 21.36 2.03
CA SER A 279 -19.83 22.18 3.13
C SER A 279 -18.93 21.37 4.05
N GLY A 280 -18.13 22.06 4.88
CA GLY A 280 -17.23 21.45 5.85
C GLY A 280 -16.39 22.52 6.54
N SER A 281 -15.40 22.14 7.32
CA SER A 281 -14.52 23.08 8.02
C SER A 281 -13.78 24.06 7.08
N ASN A 282 -13.57 23.65 5.82
CA ASN A 282 -12.97 24.49 4.77
C ASN A 282 -13.80 24.37 3.48
N SER A 283 -15.00 24.95 3.51
CA SER A 283 -15.98 24.83 2.42
C SER A 283 -15.49 25.43 1.11
N ALA A 284 -14.72 26.55 1.14
CA ALA A 284 -14.20 27.16 -0.08
C ALA A 284 -13.27 26.19 -0.82
N ARG A 285 -12.27 25.63 -0.13
CA ARG A 285 -11.33 24.69 -0.73
C ARG A 285 -12.00 23.36 -1.14
N LEU A 286 -12.98 22.88 -0.36
CA LEU A 286 -13.77 21.72 -0.72
C LEU A 286 -14.48 21.91 -2.07
N ASN A 287 -15.14 23.05 -2.26
CA ASN A 287 -15.84 23.35 -3.50
C ASN A 287 -14.86 23.53 -4.68
N GLU A 288 -13.71 24.16 -4.52
CA GLU A 288 -12.67 24.21 -5.56
C GLU A 288 -12.24 22.81 -6.01
N ILE A 289 -12.09 21.86 -5.08
CA ILE A 289 -11.73 20.48 -5.41
C ILE A 289 -12.85 19.78 -6.20
N LEU A 290 -14.11 19.97 -5.75
CA LEU A 290 -15.28 19.38 -6.41
C LEU A 290 -15.62 20.04 -7.77
N ASP A 291 -15.08 21.21 -8.06
CA ASP A 291 -15.23 21.93 -9.33
C ASP A 291 -14.04 21.74 -10.27
N ALA A 292 -13.12 20.81 -9.97
CA ALA A 292 -11.90 20.58 -10.76
C ALA A 292 -12.20 20.08 -12.18
N ASP A 293 -13.29 19.34 -12.38
CA ASP A 293 -13.79 18.88 -13.67
C ASP A 293 -15.28 18.55 -13.61
N GLU A 294 -15.90 18.28 -14.76
CA GLU A 294 -17.34 17.96 -14.86
C GLU A 294 -17.75 16.63 -14.16
N GLY A 295 -16.79 15.76 -13.91
CA GLY A 295 -17.01 14.47 -13.26
C GLY A 295 -16.85 14.51 -11.73
N ALA A 296 -16.31 15.61 -11.20
CA ALA A 296 -16.00 15.74 -9.78
C ALA A 296 -17.23 16.11 -8.89
N ARG A 297 -18.34 16.55 -9.51
CA ARG A 297 -19.61 16.88 -8.85
C ARG A 297 -20.76 15.97 -9.18
#